data_db3540c56d7fd5b02b4446e2f2b38ad4
#
_entry.id   db3540c56d7fd5b02b4446e2f2b38ad4
#
_cell.length_a   1.000
_cell.length_b   1.000
_cell.length_c   1.000
_cell.angle_alpha   90.00
_cell.angle_beta   90.00
_cell.angle_gamma   90.00
#
_symmetry.space_group_name_H-M   'P 1'
#
loop_
_entity.id
_entity.type
_entity.pdbx_description
1 polymer ?
#
loop_
_entity_poly.entity_id
_entity_poly.type
_entity_poly.pdbx_seq_one_letter_code
_entity_poly.pdbx_strand_id
1 'polypeptide(L)'
;MAVILIYDVQGHIAGISAAVPTTAAYPSSFLKNHPFVMYNNMHHISVFFVDPAIICSTGRSNGQYTQQGVGTDLYLQNGTNPSDSIKIPHKESGIPATHWTRGRCFPSMGVHYWFNTRKDMSCDEFYPVFLLYNGGQLNAFGWAFQSPMTSTRVEHPPKSVISAFMNPVPDCIYQAADLSTLHIYLTNNPAL
;
A
#
# COMPACT_ATOMS: atom_id res chain seq x y z
N MET A 1 -2.63 -4.65 -14.56
CA MET A 1 -2.62 -4.84 -13.09
C MET A 1 -3.81 -5.72 -12.70
N ALA A 2 -3.59 -6.69 -11.81
CA ALA A 2 -4.64 -7.47 -11.18
C ALA A 2 -4.78 -7.04 -9.71
N VAL A 3 -6.00 -7.08 -9.18
CA VAL A 3 -6.29 -6.95 -7.76
C VAL A 3 -6.84 -8.29 -7.29
N ILE A 4 -6.23 -8.89 -6.28
CA ILE A 4 -6.46 -10.26 -5.85
C ILE A 4 -6.81 -10.24 -4.36
N LEU A 5 -7.88 -10.92 -3.97
CA LEU A 5 -8.21 -11.11 -2.56
C LEU A 5 -7.37 -12.24 -1.97
N ILE A 6 -6.91 -12.05 -0.74
CA ILE A 6 -6.14 -13.05 0.02
C ILE A 6 -7.05 -13.61 1.09
N TYR A 7 -7.09 -14.94 1.19
CA TYR A 7 -7.86 -15.67 2.19
C TYR A 7 -6.92 -16.44 3.12
N ASP A 8 -7.27 -16.56 4.38
CA ASP A 8 -6.59 -17.45 5.31
C ASP A 8 -7.00 -18.93 5.06
N VAL A 9 -6.31 -19.85 5.71
CA VAL A 9 -6.54 -21.30 5.53
C VAL A 9 -7.96 -21.77 5.95
N GLN A 10 -8.70 -20.94 6.66
CA GLN A 10 -10.09 -21.21 7.04
C GLN A 10 -11.09 -20.63 6.01
N GLY A 11 -10.58 -19.93 4.96
CA GLY A 11 -11.38 -19.33 3.91
C GLY A 11 -11.92 -17.94 4.23
N HIS A 12 -11.42 -17.28 5.28
CA HIS A 12 -11.79 -15.90 5.62
C HIS A 12 -10.87 -14.92 4.92
N ILE A 13 -11.44 -13.81 4.41
CA ILE A 13 -10.64 -12.74 3.79
C ILE A 13 -9.63 -12.19 4.80
N ALA A 14 -8.37 -12.12 4.40
CA ALA A 14 -7.24 -11.75 5.26
C ALA A 14 -6.38 -10.62 4.69
N GLY A 15 -6.58 -10.26 3.43
CA GLY A 15 -5.80 -9.23 2.77
C GLY A 15 -6.18 -9.01 1.32
N ILE A 16 -5.40 -8.16 0.66
CA ILE A 16 -5.56 -7.80 -0.75
C ILE A 16 -4.16 -7.61 -1.37
N SER A 17 -4.00 -8.02 -2.60
CA SER A 17 -2.75 -7.90 -3.35
C SER A 17 -2.97 -7.16 -4.66
N ALA A 18 -2.02 -6.31 -5.03
CA ALA A 18 -1.88 -5.82 -6.39
C ALA A 18 -0.77 -6.60 -7.10
N ALA A 19 -0.99 -6.96 -8.36
CA ALA A 19 -0.04 -7.76 -9.12
C ALA A 19 0.26 -7.14 -10.49
N VAL A 20 1.54 -7.15 -10.86
CA VAL A 20 2.08 -6.63 -12.12
C VAL A 20 2.76 -7.78 -12.87
N PRO A 21 2.51 -7.96 -14.19
CA PRO A 21 3.16 -9.01 -14.97
C PRO A 21 4.68 -8.87 -14.98
N THR A 22 5.40 -9.99 -14.91
CA THR A 22 6.87 -10.01 -15.01
C THR A 22 7.40 -9.52 -16.36
N THR A 23 6.55 -9.46 -17.38
CA THR A 23 6.85 -8.90 -18.71
C THR A 23 6.83 -7.37 -18.73
N ALA A 24 6.30 -6.71 -17.69
CA ALA A 24 6.32 -5.27 -17.57
C ALA A 24 7.71 -4.75 -17.17
N ALA A 25 8.04 -3.52 -17.57
CA ALA A 25 9.28 -2.85 -17.15
C ALA A 25 9.30 -2.53 -15.64
N TYR A 26 8.13 -2.32 -15.05
CA TYR A 26 7.93 -2.12 -13.62
C TYR A 26 7.57 -3.44 -12.92
N PRO A 27 7.98 -3.70 -11.68
CA PRO A 27 8.81 -2.87 -10.79
C PRO A 27 10.30 -2.82 -11.18
N SER A 28 11.02 -1.85 -10.64
CA SER A 28 12.48 -1.74 -10.77
C SER A 28 13.20 -2.97 -10.21
N SER A 29 14.45 -3.17 -10.54
CA SER A 29 15.26 -4.28 -9.98
C SER A 29 15.40 -4.17 -8.45
N PHE A 30 15.44 -2.95 -7.90
CA PHE A 30 15.44 -2.70 -6.47
C PHE A 30 14.13 -3.19 -5.81
N LEU A 31 12.99 -2.76 -6.35
CA LEU A 31 11.66 -3.11 -5.82
C LEU A 31 11.31 -4.59 -5.98
N LYS A 32 11.89 -5.28 -6.98
CA LYS A 32 11.71 -6.74 -7.14
C LYS A 32 12.26 -7.56 -5.97
N ASN A 33 13.24 -7.03 -5.25
CA ASN A 33 13.78 -7.68 -4.05
C ASN A 33 12.92 -7.36 -2.82
N HIS A 34 12.47 -6.12 -2.68
CA HIS A 34 11.60 -5.58 -1.63
C HIS A 34 10.83 -4.39 -2.18
N PRO A 35 9.51 -4.26 -2.01
CA PRO A 35 8.59 -5.14 -1.27
C PRO A 35 7.92 -6.23 -2.12
N PHE A 36 8.19 -6.29 -3.43
CA PHE A 36 7.49 -7.23 -4.31
C PHE A 36 7.94 -8.67 -4.08
N VAL A 37 7.00 -9.59 -4.24
CA VAL A 37 7.23 -11.04 -4.23
C VAL A 37 6.77 -11.61 -5.56
N MET A 38 7.64 -12.39 -6.23
CA MET A 38 7.30 -13.03 -7.50
C MET A 38 6.55 -14.34 -7.24
N TYR A 39 5.38 -14.48 -7.88
CA TYR A 39 4.58 -15.70 -7.89
C TYR A 39 3.75 -15.77 -9.17
N ASN A 40 3.69 -16.95 -9.80
CA ASN A 40 2.92 -17.21 -11.03
C ASN A 40 3.14 -16.16 -12.14
N ASN A 41 4.39 -15.83 -12.46
CA ASN A 41 4.80 -14.85 -13.46
C ASN A 41 4.23 -13.43 -13.21
N MET A 42 3.95 -13.11 -11.96
CA MET A 42 3.51 -11.80 -11.51
C MET A 42 4.38 -11.33 -10.34
N HIS A 43 4.63 -10.03 -10.26
CA HIS A 43 5.18 -9.36 -9.08
C HIS A 43 4.02 -8.87 -8.22
N HIS A 44 3.90 -9.43 -7.02
CA HIS A 44 2.85 -9.13 -6.06
C HIS A 44 3.33 -8.15 -4.99
N ILE A 45 2.47 -7.22 -4.63
CA ILE A 45 2.61 -6.42 -3.41
C ILE A 45 1.30 -6.50 -2.64
N SER A 46 1.38 -7.09 -1.44
CA SER A 46 0.22 -7.47 -0.65
C SER A 46 0.10 -6.61 0.59
N VAL A 47 -1.14 -6.43 1.01
CA VAL A 47 -1.50 -5.80 2.28
C VAL A 47 -2.39 -6.78 3.03
N PHE A 48 -2.08 -7.01 4.30
CA PHE A 48 -2.80 -7.94 5.15
C PHE A 48 -3.57 -7.19 6.23
N PHE A 49 -4.80 -7.66 6.51
CA PHE A 49 -5.70 -7.07 7.50
C PHE A 49 -5.63 -7.81 8.85
N VAL A 50 -4.84 -8.86 8.91
CA VAL A 50 -4.56 -9.69 10.08
C VAL A 50 -3.07 -9.99 10.12
N ASP A 51 -2.57 -10.52 11.23
CA ASP A 51 -1.19 -10.97 11.32
C ASP A 51 -0.86 -11.96 10.18
N PRO A 52 0.08 -11.65 9.29
CA PRO A 52 0.41 -12.53 8.17
C PRO A 52 0.88 -13.92 8.63
N ALA A 53 1.42 -14.08 9.83
CA ALA A 53 1.87 -15.36 10.34
C ALA A 53 0.73 -16.40 10.51
N ILE A 54 -0.51 -15.94 10.70
CA ILE A 54 -1.63 -16.87 10.87
C ILE A 54 -2.29 -17.26 9.55
N ILE A 55 -2.07 -16.51 8.46
CA ILE A 55 -2.82 -16.67 7.20
C ILE A 55 -2.67 -18.08 6.63
N CYS A 56 -1.43 -18.58 6.55
CA CYS A 56 -1.10 -19.91 6.00
C CYS A 56 -0.86 -20.98 7.09
N SER A 57 -1.19 -20.69 8.35
CA SER A 57 -0.98 -21.62 9.48
C SER A 57 -2.28 -22.02 10.14
N THR A 58 -2.78 -21.24 11.06
CA THR A 58 -4.01 -21.53 11.82
C THR A 58 -5.26 -20.94 11.18
N GLY A 59 -5.13 -19.81 10.49
CA GLY A 59 -6.24 -18.99 10.06
C GLY A 59 -7.02 -18.42 11.24
N ARG A 60 -8.22 -17.89 10.99
CA ARG A 60 -9.15 -17.40 12.01
C ARG A 60 -10.34 -18.32 12.13
N SER A 61 -10.78 -18.58 13.36
CA SER A 61 -12.06 -19.25 13.58
C SER A 61 -13.24 -18.38 13.11
N ASN A 62 -14.40 -19.01 12.88
CA ASN A 62 -15.62 -18.27 12.54
C ASN A 62 -15.98 -17.21 13.59
N GLY A 63 -15.76 -17.49 14.88
CA GLY A 63 -16.00 -16.54 15.97
C GLY A 63 -15.06 -15.32 15.88
N GLN A 64 -13.79 -15.53 15.61
CA GLN A 64 -12.83 -14.44 15.39
C GLN A 64 -13.21 -13.60 14.16
N TYR A 65 -13.56 -14.25 13.04
CA TYR A 65 -13.98 -13.53 11.84
C TYR A 65 -15.25 -12.71 12.08
N THR A 66 -16.23 -13.25 12.81
CA THR A 66 -17.46 -12.52 13.15
C THR A 66 -17.17 -11.27 13.97
N GLN A 67 -16.19 -11.31 14.88
CA GLN A 67 -15.82 -10.17 15.71
C GLN A 67 -14.96 -9.14 14.97
N GLN A 68 -14.05 -9.59 14.12
CA GLN A 68 -13.02 -8.77 13.49
C GLN A 68 -13.38 -8.33 12.06
N GLY A 69 -14.40 -8.92 11.45
CA GLY A 69 -14.69 -8.71 10.03
C GLY A 69 -13.52 -9.11 9.15
N VAL A 70 -13.17 -8.27 8.18
CA VAL A 70 -12.03 -8.53 7.29
C VAL A 70 -10.68 -8.51 8.01
N GLY A 71 -10.62 -7.86 9.19
CA GLY A 71 -9.45 -7.75 10.05
C GLY A 71 -9.39 -6.40 10.77
N THR A 72 -8.52 -6.32 11.77
CA THR A 72 -8.38 -5.16 12.66
C THR A 72 -7.04 -4.46 12.54
N ASP A 73 -6.13 -4.99 11.75
CA ASP A 73 -4.77 -4.48 11.58
C ASP A 73 -4.47 -4.13 10.10
N LEU A 74 -3.35 -3.50 9.87
CA LEU A 74 -2.80 -3.29 8.55
C LEU A 74 -1.30 -3.64 8.57
N TYR A 75 -0.93 -4.63 7.76
CA TYR A 75 0.45 -5.04 7.53
C TYR A 75 0.78 -4.91 6.06
N LEU A 76 1.89 -4.31 5.74
CA LEU A 76 2.39 -4.22 4.36
C LEU A 76 3.45 -5.30 4.14
N GLN A 77 3.29 -6.04 3.06
CA GLN A 77 4.31 -6.99 2.62
C GLN A 77 5.64 -6.27 2.38
N ASN A 78 6.74 -6.85 2.91
CA ASN A 78 8.09 -6.34 2.69
C ASN A 78 9.10 -7.48 2.48
N GLY A 79 8.65 -8.54 1.83
CA GLY A 79 9.44 -9.76 1.58
C GLY A 79 8.57 -11.00 1.55
N THR A 80 9.21 -12.16 1.47
CA THR A 80 8.52 -13.46 1.38
C THR A 80 8.10 -14.01 2.74
N ASN A 81 8.74 -13.56 3.83
CA ASN A 81 8.43 -14.06 5.16
C ASN A 81 7.37 -13.17 5.83
N PRO A 82 6.41 -13.75 6.57
CA PRO A 82 5.43 -12.98 7.34
C PRO A 82 6.07 -11.97 8.31
N SER A 83 7.21 -12.34 8.94
CA SER A 83 7.96 -11.48 9.86
C SER A 83 8.55 -10.22 9.22
N ASP A 84 8.70 -10.20 7.89
CA ASP A 84 9.24 -9.05 7.17
C ASP A 84 8.16 -7.98 6.90
N SER A 85 6.91 -8.27 7.28
CA SER A 85 5.80 -7.35 7.07
C SER A 85 5.87 -6.15 8.01
N ILE A 86 5.54 -4.97 7.47
CA ILE A 86 5.54 -3.70 8.21
C ILE A 86 4.16 -3.48 8.80
N LYS A 87 4.03 -3.53 10.12
CA LYS A 87 2.79 -3.18 10.83
C LYS A 87 2.58 -1.67 10.81
N ILE A 88 1.38 -1.23 10.43
CA ILE A 88 1.01 0.18 10.33
C ILE A 88 0.28 0.62 11.59
N PRO A 89 0.68 1.74 12.22
CA PRO A 89 -0.03 2.28 13.36
C PRO A 89 -1.45 2.73 12.98
N HIS A 90 -2.45 2.36 13.78
CA HIS A 90 -3.83 2.85 13.58
C HIS A 90 -3.96 4.34 13.89
N LYS A 91 -3.19 4.84 14.88
CA LYS A 91 -3.16 6.24 15.25
C LYS A 91 -2.02 6.98 14.57
N GLU A 92 -2.32 8.14 13.99
CA GLU A 92 -1.33 9.01 13.34
C GLU A 92 -0.18 9.39 14.29
N SER A 93 -0.45 9.47 15.59
CA SER A 93 0.56 9.73 16.63
C SER A 93 1.67 8.67 16.73
N GLY A 94 1.45 7.46 16.17
CA GLY A 94 2.46 6.42 16.09
C GLY A 94 3.42 6.54 14.89
N ILE A 95 3.08 7.37 13.90
CA ILE A 95 3.86 7.54 12.67
C ILE A 95 5.27 8.11 12.91
N PRO A 96 5.50 9.07 13.84
CA PRO A 96 6.85 9.63 14.05
C PRO A 96 7.92 8.60 14.46
N ALA A 97 7.52 7.43 14.95
CA ALA A 97 8.43 6.32 15.28
C ALA A 97 8.73 5.39 14.09
N THR A 98 8.29 5.75 12.89
CA THR A 98 8.39 4.94 11.68
C THR A 98 9.18 5.65 10.58
N HIS A 99 9.33 4.99 9.42
CA HIS A 99 9.93 5.58 8.22
C HIS A 99 8.92 6.29 7.30
N TRP A 100 7.69 6.54 7.75
CA TRP A 100 6.68 7.21 6.96
C TRP A 100 6.87 8.73 7.01
N THR A 101 7.10 9.34 5.87
CA THR A 101 7.26 10.78 5.71
C THR A 101 5.89 11.43 5.48
N ARG A 102 5.58 12.47 6.26
CA ARG A 102 4.34 13.21 6.14
C ARG A 102 4.31 14.01 4.85
N GLY A 103 3.34 13.75 4.01
CA GLY A 103 2.99 14.56 2.85
C GLY A 103 2.02 15.69 3.21
N ARG A 104 1.01 15.90 2.38
CA ARG A 104 -0.01 16.94 2.59
C ARG A 104 -1.39 16.35 2.77
N CYS A 105 -2.28 17.13 3.36
CA CYS A 105 -3.70 16.83 3.43
C CYS A 105 -4.35 17.14 2.09
N PHE A 106 -5.01 16.16 1.50
CA PHE A 106 -5.82 16.34 0.32
C PHE A 106 -7.30 16.30 0.70
N PRO A 107 -8.13 17.26 0.24
CA PRO A 107 -9.56 17.30 0.57
C PRO A 107 -10.25 15.96 0.27
N SER A 108 -11.12 15.51 1.17
CA SER A 108 -11.85 14.24 1.14
C SER A 108 -11.03 12.95 1.25
N MET A 109 -9.70 13.02 1.34
CA MET A 109 -8.83 11.84 1.47
C MET A 109 -8.08 11.81 2.80
N GLY A 110 -7.64 12.98 3.30
CA GLY A 110 -6.84 13.11 4.52
C GLY A 110 -5.35 13.35 4.24
N VAL A 111 -4.54 13.16 5.27
CA VAL A 111 -3.10 13.39 5.23
C VAL A 111 -2.42 12.18 4.61
N HIS A 112 -1.67 12.40 3.54
CA HIS A 112 -0.88 11.36 2.88
C HIS A 112 0.44 11.14 3.60
N TYR A 113 0.85 9.87 3.71
CA TYR A 113 2.16 9.47 4.21
C TYR A 113 2.84 8.57 3.19
N TRP A 114 4.13 8.84 2.93
CA TRP A 114 4.95 8.16 1.94
C TRP A 114 6.15 7.50 2.61
N PHE A 115 6.48 6.29 2.22
CA PHE A 115 7.55 5.54 2.88
C PHE A 115 8.93 6.09 2.50
N ASN A 116 9.70 6.55 3.49
CA ASN A 116 11.10 7.01 3.38
C ASN A 116 11.35 7.99 2.21
N THR A 117 10.37 8.88 1.93
CA THR A 117 10.43 9.76 0.76
C THR A 117 11.39 10.92 0.98
N ARG A 118 12.30 11.12 0.03
CA ARG A 118 13.29 12.21 0.00
C ARG A 118 13.28 12.87 -1.37
N LYS A 119 13.66 14.15 -1.41
CA LYS A 119 13.67 14.92 -2.65
C LYS A 119 14.66 14.36 -3.68
N ASP A 120 15.84 13.93 -3.23
CA ASP A 120 16.98 13.47 -4.02
C ASP A 120 17.03 11.95 -4.23
N MET A 121 15.97 11.21 -3.84
CA MET A 121 15.95 9.77 -3.98
C MET A 121 15.84 9.31 -5.42
N SER A 122 16.34 8.09 -5.69
CA SER A 122 16.05 7.41 -6.95
C SER A 122 14.60 6.95 -7.01
N CYS A 123 13.99 7.10 -8.17
CA CYS A 123 12.65 6.54 -8.40
C CYS A 123 12.62 5.00 -8.39
N ASP A 124 13.75 4.34 -8.60
CA ASP A 124 13.87 2.89 -8.45
C ASP A 124 13.61 2.42 -7.01
N GLU A 125 13.79 3.31 -6.02
CA GLU A 125 13.57 3.06 -4.59
C GLU A 125 12.19 3.53 -4.11
N PHE A 126 11.39 4.17 -4.98
CA PHE A 126 10.09 4.72 -4.58
C PHE A 126 9.13 3.61 -4.16
N TYR A 127 8.92 3.47 -2.85
CA TYR A 127 8.06 2.45 -2.27
C TYR A 127 6.60 2.67 -2.73
N PRO A 128 5.96 1.67 -3.37
CA PRO A 128 4.73 1.88 -4.10
C PRO A 128 3.45 1.81 -3.25
N VAL A 129 3.54 2.19 -1.99
CA VAL A 129 2.38 2.25 -1.08
C VAL A 129 2.37 3.60 -0.38
N PHE A 130 1.18 4.13 -0.17
CA PHE A 130 0.95 5.31 0.68
C PHE A 130 -0.14 5.02 1.71
N LEU A 131 -0.13 5.81 2.77
CA LEU A 131 -1.13 5.75 3.84
C LEU A 131 -1.93 7.06 3.88
N LEU A 132 -3.17 6.96 4.32
CA LEU A 132 -4.04 8.11 4.55
C LEU A 132 -4.53 8.12 5.99
N TYR A 133 -4.33 9.25 6.64
CA TYR A 133 -4.85 9.50 7.98
C TYR A 133 -5.85 10.66 7.95
N ASN A 134 -6.98 10.46 8.61
CA ASN A 134 -7.98 11.50 8.79
C ASN A 134 -8.46 11.52 10.25
N GLY A 135 -8.57 12.70 10.86
CA GLY A 135 -8.92 12.82 12.27
C GLY A 135 -7.96 12.09 13.22
N GLY A 136 -6.69 11.90 12.83
CA GLY A 136 -5.68 11.19 13.62
C GLY A 136 -5.81 9.67 13.59
N GLN A 137 -6.65 9.11 12.72
CA GLN A 137 -6.85 7.67 12.55
C GLN A 137 -6.47 7.23 11.12
N LEU A 138 -5.97 5.99 10.99
CA LEU A 138 -5.74 5.37 9.69
C LEU A 138 -7.07 5.23 8.96
N ASN A 139 -7.19 5.91 7.83
CA ASN A 139 -8.41 6.01 7.04
C ASN A 139 -8.39 5.11 5.81
N ALA A 140 -7.21 5.04 5.16
CA ALA A 140 -7.01 4.26 3.95
C ALA A 140 -5.52 3.96 3.75
N PHE A 141 -5.26 3.08 2.80
CA PHE A 141 -3.97 2.94 2.14
C PHE A 141 -4.17 2.92 0.63
N GLY A 142 -3.10 3.00 -0.12
CA GLY A 142 -3.18 2.83 -1.56
C GLY A 142 -1.85 2.42 -2.17
N TRP A 143 -1.93 1.99 -3.42
CA TRP A 143 -0.75 1.76 -4.24
C TRP A 143 -0.52 2.93 -5.18
N ALA A 144 0.75 3.27 -5.40
CA ALA A 144 1.20 4.28 -6.35
C ALA A 144 2.32 3.69 -7.21
N PHE A 145 1.96 3.13 -8.35
CA PHE A 145 2.91 2.50 -9.27
C PHE A 145 3.43 3.51 -10.29
N GLN A 146 4.73 3.55 -10.48
CA GLN A 146 5.37 4.34 -11.54
C GLN A 146 5.30 3.60 -12.89
N SER A 147 4.09 3.37 -13.33
CA SER A 147 3.80 2.64 -14.57
C SER A 147 2.39 2.98 -15.05
N PRO A 148 2.15 3.16 -16.35
CA PRO A 148 0.82 3.44 -16.88
C PRO A 148 -0.06 2.19 -16.83
N MET A 149 -0.71 1.95 -15.70
CA MET A 149 -1.60 0.82 -15.49
C MET A 149 -2.96 1.07 -16.14
N THR A 150 -3.39 0.18 -17.02
CA THR A 150 -4.72 0.26 -17.65
C THR A 150 -5.76 -0.46 -16.79
N SER A 151 -6.57 0.29 -16.07
CA SER A 151 -7.72 -0.24 -15.29
C SER A 151 -8.65 0.92 -14.95
N THR A 152 -9.95 0.69 -14.99
CA THR A 152 -10.96 1.68 -14.58
C THR A 152 -10.95 2.00 -13.08
N ARG A 153 -10.22 1.20 -12.27
CA ARG A 153 -10.05 1.41 -10.82
C ARG A 153 -8.85 2.25 -10.46
N VAL A 154 -8.01 2.57 -11.45
CA VAL A 154 -6.74 3.26 -11.23
C VAL A 154 -6.89 4.70 -11.69
N GLU A 155 -6.43 5.61 -10.87
CA GLU A 155 -6.34 7.04 -11.16
C GLU A 155 -4.95 7.38 -11.69
N HIS A 156 -4.85 8.39 -12.54
CA HIS A 156 -3.60 8.91 -13.08
C HIS A 156 -3.47 10.39 -12.72
N PRO A 157 -3.01 10.72 -11.51
CA PRO A 157 -2.86 12.12 -11.12
C PRO A 157 -1.85 12.83 -12.03
N PRO A 158 -2.20 13.98 -12.64
CA PRO A 158 -1.26 14.75 -13.43
C PRO A 158 -0.06 15.18 -12.57
N LYS A 159 1.14 15.23 -13.16
CA LYS A 159 2.36 15.62 -12.44
C LYS A 159 2.25 16.99 -11.73
N SER A 160 1.44 17.89 -12.27
CA SER A 160 1.20 19.21 -11.68
C SER A 160 0.46 19.19 -10.33
N VAL A 161 -0.28 18.12 -10.01
CA VAL A 161 -1.01 18.02 -8.74
C VAL A 161 -0.31 17.14 -7.68
N ILE A 162 0.80 16.49 -8.02
CA ILE A 162 1.49 15.58 -7.08
C ILE A 162 1.92 16.31 -5.81
N SER A 163 2.38 17.56 -5.92
CA SER A 163 2.75 18.38 -4.77
C SER A 163 1.58 18.76 -3.86
N ALA A 164 0.32 18.53 -4.28
CA ALA A 164 -0.85 18.76 -3.45
C ALA A 164 -1.04 17.68 -2.36
N PHE A 165 -0.46 16.49 -2.54
CA PHE A 165 -0.58 15.39 -1.58
C PHE A 165 0.78 14.79 -1.16
N MET A 166 1.89 15.07 -1.87
CA MET A 166 3.22 14.57 -1.56
C MET A 166 4.15 15.72 -1.15
N ASN A 167 4.90 15.54 -0.06
CA ASN A 167 5.92 16.50 0.40
C ASN A 167 6.95 15.78 1.31
N PRO A 168 8.25 15.74 0.95
CA PRO A 168 8.80 16.23 -0.32
C PRO A 168 8.33 15.39 -1.52
N VAL A 169 8.27 15.99 -2.69
CA VAL A 169 8.13 15.25 -3.95
C VAL A 169 9.54 14.90 -4.43
N PRO A 170 9.86 13.62 -4.67
CA PRO A 170 11.14 13.26 -5.29
C PRO A 170 11.28 13.89 -6.68
N ASP A 171 12.43 14.49 -6.96
CA ASP A 171 12.67 15.17 -8.25
C ASP A 171 12.49 14.20 -9.43
N CYS A 172 12.81 12.93 -9.24
CA CYS A 172 12.67 11.89 -10.25
C CYS A 172 11.20 11.61 -10.66
N ILE A 173 10.21 11.86 -9.81
CA ILE A 173 8.78 11.65 -10.12
C ILE A 173 8.34 12.47 -11.33
N TYR A 174 8.89 13.69 -11.48
CA TYR A 174 8.56 14.56 -12.62
C TYR A 174 9.13 14.05 -13.96
N GLN A 175 10.14 13.18 -13.91
CA GLN A 175 10.83 12.61 -15.08
C GLN A 175 10.43 11.16 -15.37
N ALA A 176 9.98 10.45 -14.34
CA ALA A 176 9.55 9.05 -14.44
C ALA A 176 8.22 8.89 -15.20
N ALA A 177 7.81 7.65 -15.41
CA ALA A 177 6.49 7.32 -15.91
C ALA A 177 5.39 7.88 -14.99
N ASP A 178 4.20 8.12 -15.55
CA ASP A 178 3.05 8.61 -14.78
C ASP A 178 2.69 7.62 -13.65
N LEU A 179 2.28 8.19 -12.52
CA LEU A 179 1.78 7.39 -11.41
C LEU A 179 0.41 6.80 -11.75
N SER A 180 0.24 5.55 -11.39
CA SER A 180 -1.05 4.88 -11.33
C SER A 180 -1.39 4.63 -9.88
N THR A 181 -2.44 5.26 -9.37
CA THR A 181 -2.84 5.17 -7.96
C THR A 181 -4.14 4.41 -7.79
N LEU A 182 -4.22 3.61 -6.73
CA LEU A 182 -5.43 2.91 -6.31
C LEU A 182 -5.61 3.08 -4.81
N HIS A 183 -6.75 3.62 -4.39
CA HIS A 183 -7.11 3.84 -3.00
C HIS A 183 -7.98 2.71 -2.46
N ILE A 184 -7.68 2.25 -1.24
CA ILE A 184 -8.48 1.28 -0.48
C ILE A 184 -8.85 1.91 0.86
N TYR A 185 -10.11 2.28 1.01
CA TYR A 185 -10.63 2.87 2.23
C TYR A 185 -10.99 1.79 3.26
N LEU A 186 -10.63 2.05 4.52
CA LEU A 186 -10.85 1.18 5.67
C LEU A 186 -12.07 1.61 6.49
N THR A 187 -12.74 2.65 6.06
CA THR A 187 -13.92 3.24 6.71
C THR A 187 -15.02 3.49 5.69
N ASN A 188 -16.28 3.46 6.15
CA ASN A 188 -17.45 3.80 5.34
C ASN A 188 -17.62 5.32 5.11
N ASN A 189 -16.84 6.13 5.82
CA ASN A 189 -16.91 7.59 5.74
C ASN A 189 -15.52 8.21 5.63
N PRO A 190 -14.89 8.08 4.44
CA PRO A 190 -13.50 8.48 4.24
C PRO A 190 -13.24 9.98 4.33
N ALA A 191 -14.29 10.81 4.19
CA ALA A 191 -14.17 12.27 4.15
C ALA A 191 -14.30 12.94 5.53
N LEU A 192 -14.51 12.17 6.60
CA LEU A 192 -14.65 12.69 7.97
C LEU A 192 -13.32 12.75 8.70
#